data_42e7f09378bea30397b03f83489c4796
#
_entry.id   42e7f09378bea30397b03f83489c4796
#
_cell.length_a   1.000
_cell.length_b   1.000
_cell.length_c   1.000
_cell.angle_alpha   90.00
_cell.angle_beta   90.00
_cell.angle_gamma   90.00
#
_symmetry.space_group_name_H-M   'P 1'
#
loop_
_entity.id
_entity.type
_entity.pdbx_description
1 polymer ?
#
loop_
_entity_poly.entity_id
_entity_poly.type
_entity_poly.pdbx_seq_one_letter_code
_entity_poly.pdbx_strand_id
1 'polypeptide(L)'
;MKTICLYFEIHQNIHLKRYRFFDIGTDHYYYDDYENEHAITETANNSYIPALQALLEMAKSNAGYFKFAISLSGVAVEQLENHAPDVIELLQELNETGCVEFLAEPYSHGLSSLTNEESFKEDVQKQCRLMKEMFGKEPQVIRNSSLIYSDEIGERVAAMGFKGMITEGARHILGWKSPHYLYHCAHNPNLKLLLRDYKLSDDIAVRFADQSWSEYPLFADKYVDWIASLPENEEVINIFMELCALGMFQPLSSHILDFLKAIPAYARERGLSFATPSELIASQRSVDALEVPYPMSWTDEERDTSFCLGNVMQREAFDTLYSVADPTKASG
;
A
#
# COMPACT_ATOMS: atom_id res chain seq x y z
N MET A 1 21.52 1.91 13.08
CA MET A 1 21.76 1.45 11.66
C MET A 1 20.48 1.68 10.90
N LYS A 2 20.56 2.39 9.78
CA LYS A 2 19.37 2.70 8.97
C LYS A 2 18.81 1.46 8.27
N THR A 3 17.51 1.30 8.32
CA THR A 3 16.78 0.15 7.78
C THR A 3 15.72 0.62 6.80
N ILE A 4 15.79 0.13 5.58
CA ILE A 4 14.83 0.41 4.50
C ILE A 4 13.69 -0.59 4.62
N CYS A 5 12.46 -0.08 4.66
CA CYS A 5 11.23 -0.85 4.57
C CYS A 5 10.55 -0.53 3.25
N LEU A 6 10.61 -1.47 2.31
CA LEU A 6 9.90 -1.35 1.04
C LEU A 6 8.53 -1.98 1.14
N TYR A 7 7.53 -1.32 0.57
CA TYR A 7 6.19 -1.87 0.46
C TYR A 7 5.57 -1.54 -0.89
N PHE A 8 4.89 -2.54 -1.44
CA PHE A 8 4.18 -2.43 -2.71
C PHE A 8 2.71 -2.84 -2.55
N GLU A 9 1.82 -2.04 -3.10
CA GLU A 9 0.39 -2.34 -3.17
C GLU A 9 0.03 -2.96 -4.50
N ILE A 10 -0.78 -4.02 -4.47
CA ILE A 10 -1.43 -4.61 -5.63
C ILE A 10 -2.94 -4.44 -5.46
N HIS A 11 -3.49 -3.54 -6.23
CA HIS A 11 -4.93 -3.30 -6.29
C HIS A 11 -5.37 -3.00 -7.71
N GLN A 12 -6.55 -3.48 -8.09
CA GLN A 12 -7.21 -3.16 -9.35
C GLN A 12 -8.69 -2.94 -9.10
N ASN A 13 -9.17 -1.77 -9.46
CA ASN A 13 -10.60 -1.45 -9.36
C ASN A 13 -11.44 -2.36 -10.25
N ILE A 14 -12.67 -2.67 -9.81
CA ILE A 14 -13.66 -3.31 -10.65
C ILE A 14 -14.45 -2.23 -11.39
N HIS A 15 -14.48 -2.32 -12.71
CA HIS A 15 -15.23 -1.42 -13.57
C HIS A 15 -16.69 -1.84 -13.62
N LEU A 16 -17.58 -0.86 -13.41
CA LEU A 16 -19.01 -1.04 -13.57
C LEU A 16 -19.42 -0.62 -14.99
N LYS A 17 -20.30 -1.41 -15.62
CA LYS A 17 -20.86 -1.03 -16.93
C LYS A 17 -21.76 0.19 -16.80
N ARG A 18 -21.96 0.89 -17.89
CA ARG A 18 -22.90 2.01 -17.94
C ARG A 18 -24.31 1.48 -17.75
N TYR A 19 -24.89 1.69 -16.56
CA TYR A 19 -26.23 1.30 -16.20
C TYR A 19 -27.24 2.39 -16.62
N ARG A 20 -28.32 2.01 -17.33
CA ARG A 20 -29.33 2.94 -17.82
C ARG A 20 -30.61 2.83 -17.01
N PHE A 21 -31.42 3.87 -17.03
CA PHE A 21 -32.72 3.88 -16.33
C PHE A 21 -33.62 2.68 -16.70
N PHE A 22 -33.60 2.26 -17.97
CA PHE A 22 -34.42 1.12 -18.44
C PHE A 22 -33.86 -0.25 -18.03
N ASP A 23 -32.64 -0.30 -17.49
CA ASP A 23 -32.04 -1.54 -17.00
C ASP A 23 -32.44 -1.83 -15.54
N ILE A 24 -33.03 -0.82 -14.84
CA ILE A 24 -33.45 -0.93 -13.44
C ILE A 24 -34.54 -2.01 -13.32
N GLY A 25 -34.28 -3.01 -12.48
CA GLY A 25 -35.19 -4.13 -12.22
C GLY A 25 -35.26 -5.20 -13.33
N THR A 26 -34.52 -5.04 -14.43
CA THR A 26 -34.47 -6.01 -15.54
C THR A 26 -33.12 -6.63 -15.74
N ASP A 27 -32.05 -5.93 -15.41
CA ASP A 27 -30.67 -6.39 -15.46
C ASP A 27 -30.03 -6.19 -14.08
N HIS A 28 -29.47 -7.27 -13.51
CA HIS A 28 -28.80 -7.28 -12.20
C HIS A 28 -27.32 -7.58 -12.31
N TYR A 29 -26.78 -7.59 -13.52
CA TYR A 29 -25.35 -7.72 -13.76
C TYR A 29 -24.73 -6.34 -14.01
N TYR A 30 -23.91 -5.87 -13.08
CA TYR A 30 -23.46 -4.48 -13.03
C TYR A 30 -22.02 -4.29 -13.55
N TYR A 31 -21.28 -5.37 -13.81
CA TYR A 31 -19.87 -5.32 -14.14
C TYR A 31 -19.61 -5.19 -15.63
N ASP A 32 -18.52 -4.51 -15.99
CA ASP A 32 -17.98 -4.44 -17.34
C ASP A 32 -16.84 -5.45 -17.47
N ASP A 33 -17.18 -6.67 -17.88
CA ASP A 33 -16.20 -7.77 -17.96
C ASP A 33 -15.09 -7.47 -18.95
N TYR A 34 -15.40 -6.83 -20.06
CA TYR A 34 -14.40 -6.48 -21.06
C TYR A 34 -13.36 -5.50 -20.52
N GLU A 35 -13.81 -4.41 -19.89
CA GLU A 35 -12.91 -3.42 -19.29
C GLU A 35 -12.14 -4.00 -18.11
N ASN A 36 -12.76 -4.87 -17.32
CA ASN A 36 -12.09 -5.54 -16.19
C ASN A 36 -10.98 -6.48 -16.69
N GLU A 37 -11.28 -7.36 -17.66
CA GLU A 37 -10.29 -8.26 -18.26
C GLU A 37 -9.15 -7.46 -18.92
N HIS A 38 -9.48 -6.41 -19.69
CA HIS A 38 -8.50 -5.60 -20.36
C HIS A 38 -7.58 -4.88 -19.37
N ALA A 39 -8.13 -4.20 -18.37
CA ALA A 39 -7.37 -3.44 -17.40
C ALA A 39 -6.42 -4.31 -16.58
N ILE A 40 -6.91 -5.44 -16.05
CA ILE A 40 -6.07 -6.32 -15.25
C ILE A 40 -4.98 -7.01 -16.08
N THR A 41 -5.31 -7.42 -17.33
CA THR A 41 -4.34 -8.06 -18.22
C THR A 41 -3.26 -7.07 -18.66
N GLU A 42 -3.63 -5.84 -19.00
CA GLU A 42 -2.68 -4.78 -19.36
C GLU A 42 -1.74 -4.47 -18.19
N THR A 43 -2.30 -4.29 -16.98
CA THR A 43 -1.51 -4.00 -15.78
C THR A 43 -0.61 -5.17 -15.42
N ALA A 44 -1.11 -6.41 -15.51
CA ALA A 44 -0.30 -7.61 -15.26
C ALA A 44 0.91 -7.70 -16.19
N ASN A 45 0.70 -7.52 -17.50
CA ASN A 45 1.77 -7.65 -18.49
C ASN A 45 2.78 -6.50 -18.44
N ASN A 46 2.31 -5.27 -18.25
CA ASN A 46 3.17 -4.09 -18.30
C ASN A 46 3.84 -3.75 -16.95
N SER A 47 3.32 -4.27 -15.84
CA SER A 47 3.84 -3.95 -14.51
C SER A 47 3.99 -5.16 -13.60
N TYR A 48 2.90 -5.85 -13.23
CA TYR A 48 2.96 -6.83 -12.14
C TYR A 48 3.93 -7.98 -12.44
N ILE A 49 3.85 -8.60 -13.61
CA ILE A 49 4.73 -9.72 -13.98
C ILE A 49 6.21 -9.27 -14.02
N PRO A 50 6.61 -8.24 -14.77
CA PRO A 50 8.01 -7.83 -14.80
C PRO A 50 8.53 -7.31 -13.46
N ALA A 51 7.72 -6.60 -12.67
CA ALA A 51 8.11 -6.11 -11.36
C ALA A 51 8.29 -7.26 -10.34
N LEU A 52 7.35 -8.21 -10.29
CA LEU A 52 7.43 -9.38 -9.40
C LEU A 52 8.60 -10.31 -9.80
N GLN A 53 8.87 -10.48 -11.08
CA GLN A 53 10.06 -11.20 -11.55
C GLN A 53 11.36 -10.53 -11.07
N ALA A 54 11.43 -9.19 -11.16
CA ALA A 54 12.57 -8.43 -10.66
C ALA A 54 12.71 -8.58 -9.13
N LEU A 55 11.62 -8.47 -8.37
CA LEU A 55 11.63 -8.67 -6.92
C LEU A 55 12.04 -10.09 -6.53
N LEU A 56 11.59 -11.09 -7.26
CA LEU A 56 11.94 -12.51 -7.06
C LEU A 56 13.45 -12.74 -7.31
N GLU A 57 13.98 -12.17 -8.39
CA GLU A 57 15.42 -12.20 -8.68
C GLU A 57 16.23 -11.54 -7.55
N MET A 58 15.78 -10.36 -7.08
CA MET A 58 16.41 -9.65 -5.97
C MET A 58 16.37 -10.46 -4.67
N ALA A 59 15.24 -11.09 -4.34
CA ALA A 59 15.08 -11.94 -3.16
C ALA A 59 16.02 -13.16 -3.22
N LYS A 60 16.07 -13.85 -4.36
CA LYS A 60 16.94 -15.02 -4.57
C LYS A 60 18.42 -14.67 -4.57
N SER A 61 18.82 -13.56 -5.20
CA SER A 61 20.23 -13.15 -5.32
C SER A 61 20.80 -12.53 -4.06
N ASN A 62 19.97 -11.99 -3.17
CA ASN A 62 20.42 -11.31 -1.94
C ASN A 62 20.21 -12.13 -0.65
N ALA A 63 19.88 -13.41 -0.75
CA ALA A 63 19.94 -14.42 0.33
C ALA A 63 19.49 -13.89 1.73
N GLY A 64 18.25 -13.42 1.86
CA GLY A 64 17.66 -12.95 3.13
C GLY A 64 18.10 -11.55 3.57
N TYR A 65 19.00 -10.89 2.84
CA TYR A 65 19.34 -9.49 3.08
C TYR A 65 18.27 -8.54 2.54
N PHE A 66 17.78 -8.78 1.32
CA PHE A 66 16.69 -7.99 0.72
C PHE A 66 15.34 -8.50 1.20
N LYS A 67 14.58 -7.61 1.80
CA LYS A 67 13.25 -7.90 2.35
C LYS A 67 12.30 -6.77 2.01
N PHE A 68 11.02 -7.10 1.86
CA PHE A 68 9.98 -6.14 1.51
C PHE A 68 8.60 -6.65 1.93
N ALA A 69 7.57 -5.83 1.72
CA ALA A 69 6.19 -6.21 1.97
C ALA A 69 5.31 -5.97 0.75
N ILE A 70 4.24 -6.72 0.64
CA ILE A 70 3.18 -6.57 -0.37
C ILE A 70 1.83 -6.62 0.32
N SER A 71 0.86 -5.84 -0.13
CA SER A 71 -0.55 -6.12 0.13
C SER A 71 -1.31 -6.39 -1.16
N LEU A 72 -2.36 -7.19 -1.05
CA LEU A 72 -3.28 -7.51 -2.13
C LEU A 72 -4.71 -7.33 -1.66
N SER A 73 -5.47 -6.51 -2.38
CA SER A 73 -6.91 -6.47 -2.15
C SER A 73 -7.57 -7.77 -2.63
N GLY A 74 -8.63 -8.21 -1.96
CA GLY A 74 -9.34 -9.41 -2.36
C GLY A 74 -9.95 -9.29 -3.76
N VAL A 75 -10.44 -8.11 -4.12
CA VAL A 75 -10.97 -7.85 -5.47
C VAL A 75 -9.90 -7.89 -6.57
N ALA A 76 -8.65 -7.55 -6.23
CA ALA A 76 -7.54 -7.76 -7.17
C ALA A 76 -7.20 -9.25 -7.32
N VAL A 77 -7.20 -10.01 -6.22
CA VAL A 77 -6.98 -11.46 -6.27
C VAL A 77 -8.01 -12.15 -7.16
N GLU A 78 -9.31 -11.83 -6.98
CA GLU A 78 -10.39 -12.39 -7.80
C GLU A 78 -10.17 -12.12 -9.31
N GLN A 79 -9.72 -10.93 -9.68
CA GLN A 79 -9.42 -10.58 -11.07
C GLN A 79 -8.17 -11.29 -11.58
N LEU A 80 -7.11 -11.35 -10.77
CA LEU A 80 -5.85 -12.00 -11.13
C LEU A 80 -6.03 -13.53 -11.33
N GLU A 81 -6.77 -14.18 -10.46
CA GLU A 81 -7.08 -15.63 -10.61
C GLU A 81 -7.80 -15.93 -11.92
N ASN A 82 -8.69 -15.02 -12.36
CA ASN A 82 -9.46 -15.23 -13.58
C ASN A 82 -8.71 -14.85 -14.87
N HIS A 83 -7.87 -13.81 -14.85
CA HIS A 83 -7.35 -13.18 -16.07
C HIS A 83 -5.82 -13.11 -16.14
N ALA A 84 -5.11 -13.27 -15.02
CA ALA A 84 -3.65 -13.18 -14.97
C ALA A 84 -3.06 -14.10 -13.87
N PRO A 85 -3.32 -15.44 -13.92
CA PRO A 85 -2.89 -16.38 -12.88
C PRO A 85 -1.37 -16.44 -12.69
N ASP A 86 -0.58 -16.11 -13.69
CA ASP A 86 0.89 -16.04 -13.60
C ASP A 86 1.35 -15.06 -12.49
N VAL A 87 0.58 -14.01 -12.21
CA VAL A 87 0.87 -13.08 -11.10
C VAL A 87 0.72 -13.77 -9.76
N ILE A 88 -0.31 -14.62 -9.60
CA ILE A 88 -0.53 -15.40 -8.36
C ILE A 88 0.60 -16.41 -8.17
N GLU A 89 1.04 -17.08 -9.24
CA GLU A 89 2.17 -18.02 -9.19
C GLU A 89 3.46 -17.31 -8.73
N LEU A 90 3.76 -16.13 -9.29
CA LEU A 90 4.93 -15.33 -8.89
C LEU A 90 4.85 -14.89 -7.41
N LEU A 91 3.67 -14.54 -6.91
CA LEU A 91 3.48 -14.18 -5.50
C LEU A 91 3.68 -15.39 -4.57
N GLN A 92 3.28 -16.59 -4.99
CA GLN A 92 3.54 -17.82 -4.26
C GLN A 92 5.04 -18.16 -4.24
N GLU A 93 5.73 -18.04 -5.38
CA GLU A 93 7.19 -18.20 -5.42
C GLU A 93 7.92 -17.18 -4.52
N LEU A 94 7.47 -15.92 -4.49
CA LEU A 94 8.01 -14.92 -3.58
C LEU A 94 7.80 -15.29 -2.11
N ASN A 95 6.62 -15.82 -1.75
CA ASN A 95 6.35 -16.29 -0.40
C ASN A 95 7.32 -17.39 0.04
N GLU A 96 7.67 -18.31 -0.86
CA GLU A 96 8.61 -19.40 -0.60
C GLU A 96 10.03 -18.91 -0.29
N THR A 97 10.42 -17.71 -0.78
CA THR A 97 11.74 -17.13 -0.46
C THR A 97 11.90 -16.72 1.00
N GLY A 98 10.79 -16.50 1.72
CA GLY A 98 10.79 -15.95 3.06
C GLY A 98 11.24 -14.48 3.16
N CYS A 99 11.40 -13.79 2.03
CA CYS A 99 11.85 -12.39 1.95
C CYS A 99 10.69 -11.38 1.90
N VAL A 100 9.46 -11.85 1.71
CA VAL A 100 8.26 -11.01 1.61
C VAL A 100 7.34 -11.19 2.81
N GLU A 101 6.75 -10.10 3.28
CA GLU A 101 5.64 -10.06 4.22
C GLU A 101 4.37 -9.61 3.51
N PHE A 102 3.30 -10.42 3.60
CA PHE A 102 1.99 -10.03 3.10
C PHE A 102 1.20 -9.31 4.18
N LEU A 103 0.73 -8.09 3.88
CA LEU A 103 0.02 -7.24 4.82
C LEU A 103 -1.49 -7.42 4.69
N ALA A 104 -2.21 -7.12 5.78
CA ALA A 104 -3.66 -6.96 5.73
C ALA A 104 -4.05 -5.65 5.05
N GLU A 105 -5.22 -5.67 4.42
CA GLU A 105 -5.91 -4.47 3.94
C GLU A 105 -7.43 -4.74 3.86
N PRO A 106 -8.29 -3.72 3.61
CA PRO A 106 -9.69 -3.98 3.28
C PRO A 106 -9.83 -4.79 1.99
N TYR A 107 -10.62 -5.87 2.03
CA TYR A 107 -10.82 -6.78 0.90
C TYR A 107 -11.26 -6.08 -0.38
N SER A 108 -12.23 -5.17 -0.23
CA SER A 108 -12.82 -4.41 -1.34
C SER A 108 -12.07 -3.12 -1.65
N HIS A 109 -10.99 -2.81 -0.92
CA HIS A 109 -10.30 -1.52 -1.02
C HIS A 109 -11.24 -0.32 -0.86
N GLY A 110 -12.32 -0.50 -0.10
CA GLY A 110 -13.35 0.51 0.11
C GLY A 110 -12.99 1.55 1.18
N LEU A 111 -13.90 2.51 1.38
CA LEU A 111 -13.73 3.60 2.33
C LEU A 111 -14.54 3.41 3.64
N SER A 112 -14.92 2.17 3.95
CA SER A 112 -15.72 1.82 5.15
C SER A 112 -15.07 2.25 6.47
N SER A 113 -13.74 2.36 6.50
CA SER A 113 -13.01 2.88 7.67
C SER A 113 -13.41 4.30 8.09
N LEU A 114 -13.99 5.09 7.17
CA LEU A 114 -14.43 6.47 7.42
C LEU A 114 -15.88 6.56 7.93
N THR A 115 -16.66 5.48 7.87
CA THR A 115 -18.10 5.56 8.14
C THR A 115 -18.67 4.37 8.90
N ASN A 116 -18.24 3.14 8.61
CA ASN A 116 -18.86 1.93 9.17
C ASN A 116 -17.80 0.97 9.72
N GLU A 117 -17.68 0.98 11.05
CA GLU A 117 -16.67 0.16 11.75
C GLU A 117 -16.86 -1.35 11.53
N GLU A 118 -18.11 -1.83 11.56
CA GLU A 118 -18.41 -3.26 11.39
C GLU A 118 -18.07 -3.72 9.97
N SER A 119 -18.51 -2.97 8.95
CA SER A 119 -18.15 -3.27 7.56
C SER A 119 -16.64 -3.22 7.33
N PHE A 120 -15.95 -2.26 7.93
CA PHE A 120 -14.50 -2.18 7.84
C PHE A 120 -13.81 -3.43 8.44
N LYS A 121 -14.26 -3.82 9.63
CA LYS A 121 -13.74 -5.00 10.33
C LYS A 121 -13.99 -6.29 9.55
N GLU A 122 -15.22 -6.49 9.04
CA GLU A 122 -15.58 -7.67 8.23
C GLU A 122 -14.74 -7.76 6.96
N ASP A 123 -14.55 -6.63 6.28
CA ASP A 123 -13.79 -6.52 5.05
C ASP A 123 -12.31 -6.86 5.28
N VAL A 124 -11.69 -6.31 6.33
CA VAL A 124 -10.33 -6.64 6.75
C VAL A 124 -10.19 -8.12 7.14
N GLN A 125 -11.15 -8.65 7.92
CA GLN A 125 -11.10 -10.06 8.33
C GLN A 125 -11.26 -11.01 7.15
N LYS A 126 -12.07 -10.65 6.15
CA LYS A 126 -12.21 -11.43 4.91
C LYS A 126 -10.86 -11.52 4.18
N GLN A 127 -10.17 -10.40 4.04
CA GLN A 127 -8.85 -10.37 3.39
C GLN A 127 -7.78 -11.12 4.21
N CYS A 128 -7.77 -11.00 5.55
CA CYS A 128 -6.83 -11.76 6.38
C CYS A 128 -7.00 -13.28 6.21
N ARG A 129 -8.23 -13.77 6.08
CA ARG A 129 -8.48 -15.20 5.80
C ARG A 129 -7.92 -15.60 4.44
N LEU A 130 -8.15 -14.77 3.41
CA LEU A 130 -7.60 -14.98 2.08
C LEU A 130 -6.06 -15.04 2.11
N MET A 131 -5.40 -14.10 2.76
CA MET A 131 -3.93 -14.09 2.87
C MET A 131 -3.40 -15.35 3.59
N LYS A 132 -4.09 -15.79 4.63
CA LYS A 132 -3.74 -17.01 5.36
C LYS A 132 -3.91 -18.26 4.49
N GLU A 133 -4.96 -18.33 3.70
CA GLU A 133 -5.21 -19.43 2.75
C GLU A 133 -4.15 -19.47 1.64
N MET A 134 -3.81 -18.31 1.06
CA MET A 134 -2.85 -18.23 -0.05
C MET A 134 -1.39 -18.41 0.39
N PHE A 135 -1.00 -17.83 1.52
CA PHE A 135 0.41 -17.70 1.92
C PHE A 135 0.75 -18.38 3.26
N GLY A 136 -0.23 -18.98 3.94
CA GLY A 136 -0.03 -19.78 5.15
C GLY A 136 0.21 -18.97 6.43
N LYS A 137 0.23 -17.63 6.37
CA LYS A 137 0.50 -16.76 7.52
C LYS A 137 -0.63 -15.74 7.68
N GLU A 138 -0.98 -15.48 8.94
CA GLU A 138 -1.92 -14.43 9.29
C GLU A 138 -1.19 -13.08 9.36
N PRO A 139 -1.65 -12.04 8.63
CA PRO A 139 -1.03 -10.72 8.67
C PRO A 139 -1.01 -10.11 10.08
N GLN A 140 0.11 -9.48 10.44
CA GLN A 140 0.26 -8.79 11.72
C GLN A 140 0.24 -7.25 11.57
N VAL A 141 0.50 -6.77 10.36
CA VAL A 141 0.53 -5.37 9.99
C VAL A 141 -0.54 -5.13 8.94
N ILE A 142 -1.20 -3.99 9.05
CA ILE A 142 -2.27 -3.59 8.13
C ILE A 142 -1.92 -2.30 7.40
N ARG A 143 -2.42 -2.16 6.16
CA ARG A 143 -2.60 -0.87 5.49
C ARG A 143 -4.11 -0.65 5.27
N ASN A 144 -4.55 0.57 5.34
CA ASN A 144 -5.92 0.94 4.96
C ASN A 144 -5.95 1.48 3.53
N SER A 145 -7.10 1.44 2.87
CA SER A 145 -7.30 2.02 1.54
C SER A 145 -6.74 3.44 1.46
N SER A 146 -5.97 3.73 0.41
CA SER A 146 -5.29 5.02 0.20
C SER A 146 -4.44 5.49 1.40
N LEU A 147 -3.90 4.57 2.21
CA LEU A 147 -3.19 4.83 3.47
C LEU A 147 -3.97 5.75 4.43
N ILE A 148 -5.31 5.73 4.38
CA ILE A 148 -6.16 6.53 5.25
C ILE A 148 -5.93 6.15 6.70
N TYR A 149 -5.60 7.14 7.53
CA TYR A 149 -5.37 6.97 8.95
C TYR A 149 -5.89 8.16 9.76
N SER A 150 -6.47 7.88 10.90
CA SER A 150 -6.71 8.79 12.04
C SER A 150 -6.54 8.03 13.34
N ASP A 151 -6.47 8.73 14.47
CA ASP A 151 -6.35 8.07 15.78
C ASP A 151 -7.52 7.13 16.09
N GLU A 152 -8.74 7.48 15.65
CA GLU A 152 -9.92 6.61 15.77
C GLU A 152 -9.78 5.33 14.93
N ILE A 153 -9.30 5.44 13.68
CA ILE A 153 -9.04 4.27 12.83
C ILE A 153 -7.95 3.41 13.47
N GLY A 154 -6.90 4.04 14.01
CA GLY A 154 -5.82 3.34 14.73
C GLY A 154 -6.34 2.55 15.94
N GLU A 155 -7.25 3.12 16.72
CA GLU A 155 -7.88 2.43 17.85
C GLU A 155 -8.66 1.20 17.40
N ARG A 156 -9.48 1.32 16.33
CA ARG A 156 -10.23 0.19 15.74
C ARG A 156 -9.31 -0.91 15.23
N VAL A 157 -8.24 -0.52 14.54
CA VAL A 157 -7.21 -1.45 14.04
C VAL A 157 -6.51 -2.19 15.19
N ALA A 158 -6.15 -1.47 16.25
CA ALA A 158 -5.59 -2.08 17.45
C ALA A 158 -6.55 -3.06 18.13
N ALA A 159 -7.86 -2.74 18.18
CA ALA A 159 -8.91 -3.60 18.70
C ALA A 159 -9.08 -4.90 17.87
N MET A 160 -8.78 -4.87 16.57
CA MET A 160 -8.72 -6.07 15.72
C MET A 160 -7.48 -6.96 15.98
N GLY A 161 -6.51 -6.50 16.79
CA GLY A 161 -5.35 -7.28 17.21
C GLY A 161 -4.07 -7.03 16.41
N PHE A 162 -4.08 -6.12 15.43
CA PHE A 162 -2.89 -5.75 14.68
C PHE A 162 -1.81 -5.10 15.57
N LYS A 163 -0.56 -5.35 15.21
CA LYS A 163 0.63 -4.82 15.92
C LYS A 163 1.15 -3.54 15.29
N GLY A 164 0.87 -3.35 14.01
CA GLY A 164 1.30 -2.18 13.28
C GLY A 164 0.40 -1.82 12.12
N MET A 165 0.54 -0.57 11.71
CA MET A 165 -0.14 -0.03 10.55
C MET A 165 0.84 0.83 9.75
N ILE A 166 0.84 0.67 8.44
CA ILE A 166 1.55 1.58 7.54
C ILE A 166 0.61 2.70 7.12
N THR A 167 1.11 3.93 7.12
CA THR A 167 0.34 5.11 6.78
C THR A 167 1.20 6.20 6.15
N GLU A 168 0.62 7.32 5.78
CA GLU A 168 1.33 8.43 5.16
C GLU A 168 2.12 9.23 6.21
N GLY A 169 3.30 9.77 5.80
CA GLY A 169 4.07 10.73 6.56
C GLY A 169 3.70 12.17 6.20
N ALA A 170 2.42 12.53 6.35
CA ALA A 170 1.90 13.81 5.93
C ALA A 170 2.57 14.97 6.69
N ARG A 171 3.13 15.94 5.94
CA ARG A 171 3.90 17.05 6.51
C ARG A 171 3.08 17.92 7.48
N HIS A 172 1.80 18.12 7.22
CA HIS A 172 0.94 18.94 8.08
C HIS A 172 0.66 18.27 9.44
N ILE A 173 0.75 16.92 9.50
CA ILE A 173 0.67 16.15 10.74
C ILE A 173 2.03 16.11 11.46
N LEU A 174 3.09 15.82 10.71
CA LEU A 174 4.44 15.69 11.27
C LEU A 174 4.97 17.03 11.80
N GLY A 175 4.64 18.16 11.14
CA GLY A 175 5.20 19.46 11.48
C GLY A 175 6.73 19.44 11.33
N TRP A 176 7.43 19.47 12.47
CA TRP A 176 8.88 19.42 12.53
C TRP A 176 9.44 18.00 12.75
N LYS A 177 8.57 17.01 13.03
CA LYS A 177 8.96 15.62 13.22
C LYS A 177 9.39 14.98 11.89
N SER A 178 10.29 14.01 11.94
CA SER A 178 10.71 13.23 10.77
C SER A 178 9.86 11.96 10.60
N PRO A 179 9.56 11.51 9.38
CA PRO A 179 8.91 10.22 9.14
C PRO A 179 9.84 9.01 9.40
N HIS A 180 11.12 9.25 9.64
CA HIS A 180 12.15 8.20 9.73
C HIS A 180 12.30 7.56 11.11
N TYR A 181 11.22 7.57 11.88
CA TYR A 181 11.11 6.91 13.18
C TYR A 181 9.89 6.00 13.21
N LEU A 182 9.95 5.01 14.10
CA LEU A 182 8.76 4.24 14.45
C LEU A 182 7.93 5.06 15.46
N TYR A 183 6.67 5.34 15.13
CA TYR A 183 5.70 6.00 16.00
C TYR A 183 4.71 4.98 16.58
N HIS A 184 3.78 5.45 17.40
CA HIS A 184 2.62 4.68 17.84
C HIS A 184 1.35 5.52 17.80
N CYS A 185 0.20 4.86 17.72
CA CYS A 185 -1.10 5.49 17.76
C CYS A 185 -1.32 6.22 19.09
N ALA A 186 -1.81 7.48 19.04
CA ALA A 186 -2.04 8.26 20.25
C ALA A 186 -3.09 7.63 21.17
N HIS A 187 -4.11 6.99 20.62
CA HIS A 187 -5.16 6.33 21.38
C HIS A 187 -4.77 4.91 21.86
N ASN A 188 -3.80 4.26 21.21
CA ASN A 188 -3.36 2.93 21.60
C ASN A 188 -1.85 2.71 21.34
N PRO A 189 -0.98 2.81 22.35
CA PRO A 189 0.46 2.72 22.17
C PRO A 189 0.97 1.33 21.74
N ASN A 190 0.12 0.31 21.77
CA ASN A 190 0.47 -1.02 21.28
C ASN A 190 0.45 -1.12 19.75
N LEU A 191 -0.31 -0.24 19.06
CA LEU A 191 -0.28 -0.15 17.61
C LEU A 191 0.87 0.74 17.17
N LYS A 192 1.82 0.17 16.45
CA LYS A 192 2.97 0.89 15.89
C LYS A 192 2.63 1.43 14.51
N LEU A 193 3.16 2.62 14.21
CA LEU A 193 2.91 3.32 12.96
C LEU A 193 4.22 3.47 12.18
N LEU A 194 4.23 2.98 10.95
CA LEU A 194 5.31 3.13 9.98
C LEU A 194 4.86 4.19 8.96
N LEU A 195 5.57 5.31 8.96
CA LEU A 195 5.18 6.48 8.16
C LEU A 195 5.90 6.49 6.83
N ARG A 196 5.16 6.59 5.73
CA ARG A 196 5.71 6.70 4.39
C ARG A 196 6.59 7.96 4.28
N ASP A 197 7.82 7.82 3.81
CA ASP A 197 8.55 8.95 3.26
C ASP A 197 7.99 9.26 1.85
N TYR A 198 7.10 10.25 1.78
CA TYR A 198 6.45 10.59 0.52
C TYR A 198 7.45 11.12 -0.51
N LYS A 199 8.51 11.82 -0.08
CA LYS A 199 9.50 12.38 -0.99
C LYS A 199 10.31 11.28 -1.67
N LEU A 200 10.92 10.37 -0.89
CA LEU A 200 11.68 9.26 -1.43
C LEU A 200 10.79 8.29 -2.23
N SER A 201 9.57 8.06 -1.79
CA SER A 201 8.62 7.20 -2.50
C SER A 201 8.18 7.79 -3.83
N ASP A 202 7.82 9.09 -3.86
CA ASP A 202 7.38 9.78 -5.07
C ASP A 202 8.53 10.04 -6.05
N ASP A 203 9.78 10.10 -5.58
CA ASP A 203 10.97 10.16 -6.45
C ASP A 203 11.06 8.92 -7.36
N ILE A 204 10.64 7.76 -6.87
CA ILE A 204 10.54 6.51 -7.66
C ILE A 204 9.20 6.44 -8.39
N ALA A 205 8.08 6.57 -7.66
CA ALA A 205 6.75 6.26 -8.20
C ALA A 205 6.22 7.31 -9.18
N VAL A 206 6.63 8.57 -9.05
CA VAL A 206 6.06 9.71 -9.80
C VAL A 206 7.09 10.39 -10.69
N ARG A 207 8.31 10.64 -10.18
CA ARG A 207 9.28 11.51 -10.85
C ARG A 207 10.36 10.79 -11.64
N PHE A 208 10.50 9.48 -11.48
CA PHE A 208 11.64 8.71 -12.01
C PHE A 208 11.89 8.92 -13.51
N ALA A 209 10.86 8.91 -14.33
CA ALA A 209 10.94 9.10 -15.79
C ALA A 209 10.76 10.56 -16.24
N ASP A 210 10.53 11.50 -15.33
CA ASP A 210 10.34 12.92 -15.65
C ASP A 210 11.66 13.59 -15.98
N GLN A 211 11.90 13.84 -17.28
CA GLN A 211 13.11 14.50 -17.78
C GLN A 211 13.21 15.97 -17.36
N SER A 212 12.13 16.60 -16.90
CA SER A 212 12.14 17.97 -16.39
C SER A 212 12.53 18.07 -14.92
N TRP A 213 12.54 16.95 -14.22
CA TRP A 213 12.93 16.91 -12.81
C TRP A 213 14.43 17.18 -12.64
N SER A 214 14.81 18.04 -11.70
CA SER A 214 16.19 18.49 -11.48
C SER A 214 17.17 17.35 -11.15
N GLU A 215 16.68 16.24 -10.61
CA GLU A 215 17.48 15.09 -10.22
C GLU A 215 17.53 13.98 -11.31
N TYR A 216 16.82 14.19 -12.43
CA TYR A 216 16.86 13.26 -13.56
C TYR A 216 18.24 13.28 -14.27
N PRO A 217 18.77 12.10 -14.69
CA PRO A 217 18.30 10.76 -14.36
C PRO A 217 18.67 10.35 -12.95
N LEU A 218 17.74 9.65 -12.26
CA LEU A 218 18.00 9.10 -10.95
C LEU A 218 18.68 7.72 -11.06
N PHE A 219 19.87 7.59 -10.47
CA PHE A 219 20.60 6.33 -10.36
C PHE A 219 20.52 5.75 -8.95
N ALA A 220 20.65 4.42 -8.84
CA ALA A 220 20.48 3.73 -7.56
C ALA A 220 21.53 4.11 -6.51
N ASP A 221 22.78 4.35 -6.92
CA ASP A 221 23.85 4.83 -6.03
C ASP A 221 23.51 6.19 -5.42
N LYS A 222 23.08 7.15 -6.26
CA LYS A 222 22.63 8.47 -5.82
C LYS A 222 21.46 8.40 -4.85
N TYR A 223 20.45 7.57 -5.16
CA TYR A 223 19.28 7.40 -4.31
C TYR A 223 19.64 6.80 -2.95
N VAL A 224 20.50 5.79 -2.94
CA VAL A 224 20.97 5.17 -1.71
C VAL A 224 21.88 6.12 -0.91
N ASP A 225 22.66 6.97 -1.58
CA ASP A 225 23.44 8.02 -0.91
C ASP A 225 22.57 9.06 -0.21
N TRP A 226 21.40 9.41 -0.77
CA TRP A 226 20.45 10.27 -0.07
C TRP A 226 19.96 9.63 1.24
N ILE A 227 19.59 8.34 1.20
CA ILE A 227 19.16 7.60 2.39
C ILE A 227 20.30 7.51 3.41
N ALA A 228 21.51 7.19 2.96
CA ALA A 228 22.67 7.07 3.84
C ALA A 228 23.03 8.40 4.52
N SER A 229 22.80 9.53 3.83
CA SER A 229 23.11 10.88 4.31
C SER A 229 22.07 11.44 5.30
N LEU A 230 20.95 10.78 5.54
CA LEU A 230 20.00 11.18 6.57
C LEU A 230 20.69 11.21 7.95
N PRO A 231 20.18 11.98 8.94
CA PRO A 231 20.71 11.99 10.30
C PRO A 231 20.90 10.58 10.90
N GLU A 232 21.95 10.37 11.67
CA GLU A 232 22.29 9.04 12.22
C GLU A 232 21.20 8.43 13.10
N ASN A 233 20.43 9.26 13.79
CA ASN A 233 19.33 8.87 14.65
C ASN A 233 18.03 8.57 13.89
N GLU A 234 17.96 8.82 12.60
CA GLU A 234 16.84 8.47 11.73
C GLU A 234 17.08 7.07 11.15
N GLU A 235 16.43 6.07 11.74
CA GLU A 235 16.78 4.67 11.49
C GLU A 235 15.75 3.89 10.67
N VAL A 236 14.54 4.41 10.46
CA VAL A 236 13.43 3.72 9.76
C VAL A 236 13.06 4.48 8.51
N ILE A 237 13.37 3.95 7.34
CA ILE A 237 13.10 4.59 6.05
C ILE A 237 12.03 3.80 5.30
N ASN A 238 10.81 4.32 5.28
CA ASN A 238 9.66 3.65 4.71
C ASN A 238 9.37 4.17 3.29
N ILE A 239 9.58 3.32 2.30
CA ILE A 239 9.36 3.61 0.88
C ILE A 239 8.17 2.78 0.41
N PHE A 240 7.01 3.41 0.31
CA PHE A 240 5.72 2.77 0.02
C PHE A 240 5.15 3.29 -1.30
N MET A 241 4.73 2.39 -2.17
CA MET A 241 4.15 2.73 -3.47
C MET A 241 3.21 1.62 -3.97
N GLU A 242 2.42 1.95 -4.97
CA GLU A 242 1.71 0.95 -5.75
C GLU A 242 2.69 0.19 -6.64
N LEU A 243 2.49 -1.12 -6.80
CA LEU A 243 3.36 -1.93 -7.67
C LEU A 243 3.23 -1.49 -9.14
N CYS A 244 2.05 -1.02 -9.55
CA CYS A 244 1.82 -0.50 -10.90
C CYS A 244 2.65 0.76 -11.22
N ALA A 245 3.26 1.42 -10.24
CA ALA A 245 4.26 2.46 -10.50
C ALA A 245 5.44 1.92 -11.34
N LEU A 246 5.76 0.64 -11.18
CA LEU A 246 6.86 -0.03 -11.88
C LEU A 246 6.37 -0.64 -13.21
N GLY A 247 6.21 0.18 -14.23
CA GLY A 247 5.82 -0.25 -15.56
C GLY A 247 4.64 0.52 -16.16
N MET A 248 3.62 0.83 -15.36
CA MET A 248 2.46 1.61 -15.83
C MET A 248 2.71 3.13 -15.69
N PHE A 249 3.07 3.63 -14.51
CA PHE A 249 3.34 5.05 -14.31
C PHE A 249 4.75 5.43 -14.74
N GLN A 250 5.72 4.61 -14.40
CA GLN A 250 7.10 4.73 -14.87
C GLN A 250 7.35 3.63 -15.89
N PRO A 251 7.43 3.94 -17.20
CA PRO A 251 7.52 2.92 -18.24
C PRO A 251 8.80 2.08 -18.08
N LEU A 252 8.73 0.79 -18.41
CA LEU A 252 9.88 -0.12 -18.33
C LEU A 252 11.09 0.37 -19.14
N SER A 253 10.86 1.13 -20.21
CA SER A 253 11.91 1.77 -21.01
C SER A 253 12.71 2.85 -20.25
N SER A 254 12.24 3.29 -19.09
CA SER A 254 12.98 4.19 -18.19
C SER A 254 14.08 3.47 -17.41
N HIS A 255 14.19 2.15 -17.52
CA HIS A 255 15.10 1.32 -16.72
C HIS A 255 14.82 1.32 -15.21
N ILE A 256 13.56 1.56 -14.81
CA ILE A 256 13.20 1.58 -13.40
C ILE A 256 13.45 0.25 -12.68
N LEU A 257 13.28 -0.88 -13.37
CA LEU A 257 13.58 -2.19 -12.80
C LEU A 257 15.09 -2.43 -12.62
N ASP A 258 15.92 -1.93 -13.52
CA ASP A 258 17.39 -1.99 -13.38
C ASP A 258 17.84 -1.14 -12.19
N PHE A 259 17.25 0.05 -12.03
CA PHE A 259 17.44 0.89 -10.84
C PHE A 259 17.07 0.15 -9.56
N LEU A 260 15.87 -0.46 -9.50
CA LEU A 260 15.40 -1.19 -8.33
C LEU A 260 16.32 -2.37 -7.97
N LYS A 261 16.73 -3.16 -8.97
CA LYS A 261 17.65 -4.31 -8.79
C LYS A 261 19.03 -3.91 -8.27
N ALA A 262 19.50 -2.71 -8.55
CA ALA A 262 20.79 -2.22 -8.09
C ALA A 262 20.77 -1.73 -6.62
N ILE A 263 19.61 -1.35 -6.08
CA ILE A 263 19.49 -0.80 -4.71
C ILE A 263 20.12 -1.71 -3.64
N PRO A 264 19.90 -3.03 -3.59
CA PRO A 264 20.43 -3.87 -2.52
C PRO A 264 21.97 -3.89 -2.46
N ALA A 265 22.65 -3.84 -3.61
CA ALA A 265 24.10 -3.81 -3.66
C ALA A 265 24.66 -2.51 -3.08
N TYR A 266 24.15 -1.36 -3.53
CA TYR A 266 24.55 -0.06 -3.00
C TYR A 266 24.17 0.14 -1.53
N ALA A 267 23.01 -0.35 -1.11
CA ALA A 267 22.59 -0.31 0.29
C ALA A 267 23.57 -1.07 1.19
N ARG A 268 24.02 -2.26 0.76
CA ARG A 268 24.99 -3.06 1.50
C ARG A 268 26.34 -2.33 1.63
N GLU A 269 26.81 -1.70 0.56
CA GLU A 269 28.05 -0.91 0.56
C GLU A 269 28.01 0.26 1.55
N ARG A 270 26.81 0.86 1.76
CA ARG A 270 26.62 1.98 2.70
C ARG A 270 26.22 1.53 4.10
N GLY A 271 26.22 0.23 4.38
CA GLY A 271 25.86 -0.32 5.68
C GLY A 271 24.38 -0.15 6.05
N LEU A 272 23.50 -0.02 5.07
CA LEU A 272 22.04 -0.02 5.26
C LEU A 272 21.53 -1.47 5.36
N SER A 273 20.33 -1.66 5.87
CA SER A 273 19.66 -2.97 5.94
C SER A 273 18.24 -2.88 5.38
N PHE A 274 17.63 -4.04 5.14
CA PHE A 274 16.21 -4.16 4.79
C PHE A 274 15.49 -4.94 5.88
N ALA A 275 14.25 -4.58 6.14
CA ALA A 275 13.36 -5.33 7.03
C ALA A 275 11.92 -5.23 6.57
N THR A 276 11.15 -6.25 6.92
CA THR A 276 9.69 -6.18 6.76
C THR A 276 9.07 -5.32 7.87
N PRO A 277 7.83 -4.82 7.69
CA PRO A 277 7.13 -4.07 8.72
C PRO A 277 7.08 -4.77 10.08
N SER A 278 6.78 -6.07 10.12
CA SER A 278 6.74 -6.83 11.37
C SER A 278 8.10 -6.94 12.05
N GLU A 279 9.18 -7.10 11.28
CA GLU A 279 10.54 -7.12 11.83
C GLU A 279 10.94 -5.77 12.43
N LEU A 280 10.58 -4.65 11.76
CA LEU A 280 10.82 -3.32 12.30
C LEU A 280 10.07 -3.08 13.61
N ILE A 281 8.79 -3.44 13.65
CA ILE A 281 7.96 -3.31 14.85
C ILE A 281 8.52 -4.13 16.02
N ALA A 282 9.06 -5.32 15.75
CA ALA A 282 9.62 -6.18 16.76
C ALA A 282 10.99 -5.71 17.28
N SER A 283 11.81 -5.10 16.42
CA SER A 283 13.20 -4.71 16.73
C SER A 283 13.34 -3.27 17.22
N GLN A 284 12.41 -2.37 16.84
CA GLN A 284 12.49 -0.94 17.14
C GLN A 284 11.50 -0.53 18.24
N ARG A 285 11.88 0.47 19.01
CA ARG A 285 10.96 1.14 19.94
C ARG A 285 10.37 2.38 19.30
N SER A 286 9.06 2.59 19.48
CA SER A 286 8.45 3.85 19.06
C SER A 286 9.00 5.02 19.88
N VAL A 287 9.31 6.10 19.18
CA VAL A 287 9.90 7.30 19.80
C VAL A 287 8.86 8.19 20.46
N ASP A 288 7.65 8.25 19.90
CA ASP A 288 6.59 9.17 20.34
C ASP A 288 5.22 8.70 19.85
N ALA A 289 4.15 9.28 20.39
CA ALA A 289 2.81 9.20 19.82
C ALA A 289 2.70 10.09 18.59
N LEU A 290 1.98 9.61 17.57
CA LEU A 290 1.56 10.44 16.46
C LEU A 290 0.08 10.79 16.67
N GLU A 291 -0.22 12.09 16.82
CA GLU A 291 -1.57 12.60 16.95
C GLU A 291 -2.14 12.96 15.59
N VAL A 292 -3.21 12.28 15.18
CA VAL A 292 -3.88 12.46 13.89
C VAL A 292 -5.39 12.56 14.12
N PRO A 293 -5.87 13.76 14.53
CA PRO A 293 -7.27 13.95 14.91
C PRO A 293 -8.24 13.92 13.73
N TYR A 294 -7.75 14.10 12.51
CA TYR A 294 -8.54 14.03 11.27
C TYR A 294 -7.87 13.10 10.28
N PRO A 295 -8.64 12.36 9.46
CA PRO A 295 -8.07 11.40 8.53
C PRO A 295 -7.08 12.04 7.54
N MET A 296 -5.87 11.46 7.48
CA MET A 296 -4.88 11.71 6.42
C MET A 296 -4.85 10.58 5.42
N SER A 297 -4.26 10.80 4.25
CA SER A 297 -4.16 9.85 3.14
C SER A 297 -2.86 10.09 2.36
N TRP A 298 -2.46 9.17 1.47
CA TRP A 298 -1.36 9.41 0.52
C TRP A 298 -1.81 10.08 -0.78
N THR A 299 -3.14 10.22 -0.96
CA THR A 299 -3.74 10.76 -2.18
C THR A 299 -3.60 12.28 -2.21
N ASP A 300 -3.32 12.82 -3.38
CA ASP A 300 -3.15 14.23 -3.69
C ASP A 300 -2.06 14.96 -2.86
N GLU A 301 -1.87 16.24 -3.11
CA GLU A 301 -0.85 17.06 -2.43
C GLU A 301 -1.26 17.43 -1.00
N GLU A 302 -2.56 17.56 -0.72
CA GLU A 302 -3.12 17.89 0.59
C GLU A 302 -2.89 16.77 1.61
N ARG A 303 -2.74 15.53 1.16
CA ARG A 303 -2.55 14.35 2.01
C ARG A 303 -3.66 14.19 3.06
N ASP A 304 -4.90 14.48 2.68
CA ASP A 304 -6.09 14.31 3.50
C ASP A 304 -7.19 13.54 2.74
N THR A 305 -8.46 13.65 3.17
CA THR A 305 -9.59 12.98 2.53
C THR A 305 -10.36 13.87 1.54
N SER A 306 -9.82 15.02 1.15
CA SER A 306 -10.48 15.94 0.20
C SER A 306 -10.66 15.33 -1.19
N PHE A 307 -9.86 14.35 -1.58
CA PHE A 307 -10.02 13.60 -2.83
C PHE A 307 -11.40 12.91 -2.93
N CYS A 308 -12.01 12.50 -1.80
CA CYS A 308 -13.30 11.80 -1.76
C CYS A 308 -14.38 12.52 -0.94
N LEU A 309 -14.03 13.41 -0.02
CA LEU A 309 -14.95 14.11 0.89
C LEU A 309 -14.76 15.64 0.88
N GLY A 310 -14.08 16.18 -0.12
CA GLY A 310 -13.70 17.60 -0.18
C GLY A 310 -14.85 18.57 -0.41
N ASN A 311 -15.97 18.14 -0.98
CA ASN A 311 -17.11 18.99 -1.26
C ASN A 311 -18.45 18.36 -0.85
N VAL A 312 -19.53 19.15 -0.87
CA VAL A 312 -20.87 18.72 -0.43
C VAL A 312 -21.39 17.56 -1.30
N MET A 313 -21.19 17.60 -2.62
CA MET A 313 -21.68 16.54 -3.52
C MET A 313 -20.98 15.19 -3.25
N GLN A 314 -19.68 15.21 -3.01
CA GLN A 314 -18.93 14.01 -2.65
C GLN A 314 -19.43 13.43 -1.33
N ARG A 315 -19.66 14.28 -0.31
CA ARG A 315 -20.18 13.84 0.99
C ARG A 315 -21.58 13.25 0.88
N GLU A 316 -22.49 13.88 0.14
CA GLU A 316 -23.85 13.37 -0.09
C GLU A 316 -23.80 12.02 -0.84
N ALA A 317 -22.97 11.88 -1.85
CA ALA A 317 -22.78 10.61 -2.56
C ALA A 317 -22.25 9.51 -1.64
N PHE A 318 -21.24 9.83 -0.84
CA PHE A 318 -20.64 8.93 0.13
C PHE A 318 -21.65 8.48 1.20
N ASP A 319 -22.36 9.41 1.82
CA ASP A 319 -23.39 9.13 2.84
C ASP A 319 -24.55 8.30 2.26
N THR A 320 -24.96 8.62 1.03
CA THR A 320 -26.00 7.85 0.34
C THR A 320 -25.55 6.42 0.07
N LEU A 321 -24.34 6.23 -0.50
CA LEU A 321 -23.78 4.92 -0.80
C LEU A 321 -23.76 4.03 0.46
N TYR A 322 -23.18 4.51 1.55
CA TYR A 322 -23.07 3.72 2.77
C TYR A 322 -24.39 3.56 3.52
N SER A 323 -25.33 4.47 3.36
CA SER A 323 -26.70 4.30 3.92
C SER A 323 -27.49 3.18 3.24
N VAL A 324 -27.26 2.97 1.93
CA VAL A 324 -27.89 1.90 1.16
C VAL A 324 -27.20 0.55 1.38
N ALA A 325 -25.88 0.58 1.59
CA ALA A 325 -25.08 -0.62 1.86
C ALA A 325 -25.30 -1.20 3.28
N ASP A 326 -25.93 -0.46 4.20
CA ASP A 326 -26.22 -0.94 5.55
C ASP A 326 -27.43 -1.89 5.52
N PRO A 327 -27.25 -3.22 5.73
CA PRO A 327 -28.32 -4.20 5.64
C PRO A 327 -29.41 -3.98 6.70
N THR A 328 -29.14 -3.26 7.79
CA THR A 328 -30.13 -2.96 8.82
C THR A 328 -31.13 -1.87 8.38
N LYS A 329 -30.80 -1.05 7.41
CA LYS A 329 -31.62 0.01 6.84
C LYS A 329 -32.41 -0.42 5.60
N ALA A 330 -32.03 -1.54 4.97
CA ALA A 330 -32.69 -2.07 3.78
C ALA A 330 -34.01 -2.82 4.09
N SER A 331 -34.40 -2.98 5.35
CA SER A 331 -35.61 -3.69 5.81
C SER A 331 -36.70 -2.77 6.34
N GLY A 332 -36.67 -1.47 6.02
CA GLY A 332 -37.70 -0.49 6.38
C GLY A 332 -38.62 -0.11 5.23
#